data_8fe20c13fda844fa33af93944d5f657c
#
_entry.id   8fe20c13fda844fa33af93944d5f657c
#
_cell.length_a   1.000
_cell.length_b   1.000
_cell.length_c   1.000
_cell.angle_alpha   90.00
_cell.angle_beta   90.00
_cell.angle_gamma   90.00
#
_symmetry.space_group_name_H-M   'P 1'
#
loop_
_entity.id
_entity.type
_entity.pdbx_description
1 polymer ?
#
loop_
_entity_poly.entity_id
_entity_poly.type
_entity_poly.pdbx_seq_one_letter_code
_entity_poly.pdbx_strand_id
1 'polypeptide(L)' 'MHAGRIDAGDLAAAGRVYSHLRRHPGMWVGGWSLAMAVQSTAVSTRVSEVRAQLPPGQTIEVKRVGDAFFYR' A
#
# COMPACT_ATOMS: atom_id res chain seq x y z
N MET A 1 23.65 -0.33 11.67
CA MET A 1 22.75 -0.26 11.44
C MET A 1 22.04 -0.47 10.26
N HIS A 2 21.27 0.16 10.03
CA HIS A 2 20.42 -0.06 8.98
C HIS A 2 20.51 1.00 7.96
N ALA A 3 21.68 1.50 7.67
CA ALA A 3 21.84 2.56 6.74
C ALA A 3 21.09 2.25 5.49
N GLY A 4 20.29 3.18 5.04
CA GLY A 4 19.50 3.02 3.84
C GLY A 4 18.31 2.10 3.98
N ARG A 5 18.09 1.55 5.15
CA ARG A 5 17.01 0.62 5.35
C ARG A 5 15.80 1.34 5.91
N ILE A 6 14.62 0.95 5.44
CA ILE A 6 13.37 1.42 6.00
C ILE A 6 13.26 0.86 7.42
N ASP A 7 12.80 1.66 8.38
CA ASP A 7 12.67 1.15 9.72
C ASP A 7 11.57 0.08 9.80
N ALA A 8 11.54 -0.68 10.88
CA ALA A 8 10.66 -1.83 10.99
C ALA A 8 9.19 -1.45 10.89
N GLY A 9 8.81 -0.28 11.40
CA GLY A 9 7.44 0.18 11.32
C GLY A 9 7.00 0.44 9.90
N ASP A 10 7.84 1.15 9.14
CA ASP A 10 7.54 1.44 7.74
C ASP A 10 7.49 0.19 6.91
N LEU A 11 8.45 -0.72 7.12
CA LEU A 11 8.48 -1.97 6.40
C LEU A 11 7.25 -2.81 6.71
N ALA A 12 6.84 -2.85 7.97
CA ALA A 12 5.66 -3.59 8.36
C ALA A 12 4.39 -3.00 7.74
N ALA A 13 4.29 -1.67 7.67
CA ALA A 13 3.13 -1.02 7.07
C ALA A 13 3.07 -1.30 5.57
N ALA A 14 4.18 -1.20 4.87
CA ALA A 14 4.24 -1.52 3.44
C ALA A 14 3.86 -2.98 3.19
N GLY A 15 4.38 -3.88 4.01
CA GLY A 15 4.04 -5.30 3.90
C GLY A 15 2.55 -5.56 4.14
N ARG A 16 1.94 -4.83 5.07
CA ARG A 16 0.52 -4.96 5.33
C ARG A 16 -0.33 -4.45 4.16
N VAL A 17 0.09 -3.36 3.50
CA VAL A 17 -0.58 -2.89 2.28
C VAL A 17 -0.57 -3.98 1.22
N TYR A 18 0.58 -4.53 0.95
CA TYR A 18 0.73 -5.56 -0.05
C TYR A 18 -0.13 -6.78 0.27
N SER A 19 -0.07 -7.27 1.50
CA SER A 19 -0.85 -8.43 1.93
C SER A 19 -2.34 -8.17 1.85
N HIS A 20 -2.78 -6.98 2.27
CA HIS A 20 -4.19 -6.64 2.25
C HIS A 20 -4.74 -6.63 0.83
N LEU A 21 -4.02 -6.01 -0.09
CA LEU A 21 -4.47 -5.96 -1.48
C LEU A 21 -4.45 -7.33 -2.14
N ARG A 22 -3.52 -8.19 -1.77
CA ARG A 22 -3.47 -9.54 -2.31
C ARG A 22 -4.60 -10.44 -1.81
N ARG A 23 -5.15 -10.14 -0.64
CA ARG A 23 -6.31 -10.89 -0.13
C ARG A 23 -7.59 -10.53 -0.86
N HIS A 24 -7.61 -9.41 -1.56
CA HIS A 24 -8.80 -8.92 -2.25
C HIS A 24 -8.48 -8.67 -3.72
N PRO A 25 -8.09 -9.71 -4.47
CA PRO A 25 -7.64 -9.52 -5.84
C PRO A 25 -8.76 -8.97 -6.72
N GLY A 26 -8.42 -7.96 -7.50
CA GLY A 26 -9.36 -7.33 -8.41
C GLY A 26 -10.38 -6.40 -7.75
N MET A 27 -10.36 -6.27 -6.43
CA MET A 27 -11.30 -5.41 -5.72
C MET A 27 -10.68 -4.06 -5.42
N TRP A 28 -11.44 -3.00 -5.63
CA TRP A 28 -11.01 -1.66 -5.23
C TRP A 28 -11.13 -1.52 -3.71
N VAL A 29 -10.03 -1.16 -3.07
CA VAL A 29 -9.98 -0.96 -1.63
C VAL A 29 -9.82 0.54 -1.38
N GLY A 30 -10.75 1.12 -0.62
CA GLY A 30 -10.69 2.53 -0.30
C GLY A 30 -9.46 2.90 0.52
N GLY A 31 -8.89 4.08 0.26
CA GLY A 31 -7.71 4.53 1.00
C GLY A 31 -7.92 4.57 2.49
N TRP A 32 -9.12 4.98 2.94
CA TRP A 32 -9.45 4.99 4.36
C TRP A 32 -9.45 3.57 4.95
N SER A 33 -10.10 2.64 4.24
CA SER A 33 -10.12 1.25 4.68
C SER A 33 -8.72 0.66 4.74
N LEU A 34 -7.90 0.98 3.74
CA LEU A 34 -6.53 0.51 3.69
C LEU A 34 -5.71 1.11 4.84
N ALA A 35 -5.90 2.40 5.11
CA ALA A 35 -5.21 3.06 6.22
C ALA A 35 -5.51 2.37 7.55
N MET A 36 -6.77 2.04 7.79
CA MET A 36 -7.16 1.35 9.01
C MET A 36 -6.61 -0.06 9.08
N ALA A 37 -6.64 -0.78 7.96
CA ALA A 37 -6.16 -2.15 7.91
C ALA A 37 -4.66 -2.24 8.18
N VAL A 38 -3.90 -1.26 7.70
CA VAL A 38 -2.44 -1.27 7.87
C VAL A 38 -1.96 -0.36 8.99
N GLN A 39 -2.88 0.29 9.68
CA GLN A 39 -2.58 1.17 10.80
C GLN A 39 -1.59 2.28 10.44
N SER A 40 -1.82 2.91 9.29
CA SER A 40 -0.96 3.97 8.82
C SER A 40 -1.80 5.05 8.14
N THR A 41 -1.48 6.32 8.40
CA THR A 41 -2.13 7.44 7.73
C THR A 41 -1.42 7.83 6.43
N ALA A 42 -0.24 7.28 6.19
CA ALA A 42 0.55 7.60 5.00
C ALA A 42 0.36 6.55 3.90
N VAL A 43 -0.89 6.27 3.54
CA VAL A 43 -1.21 5.19 2.60
C VAL A 43 -0.55 5.39 1.25
N SER A 44 -0.60 6.60 0.69
CA SER A 44 -0.02 6.84 -0.63
C SER A 44 1.49 6.60 -0.63
N THR A 45 2.17 6.97 0.45
CA THR A 45 3.60 6.71 0.61
C THR A 45 3.86 5.21 0.69
N ARG A 46 3.07 4.50 1.49
CA ARG A 46 3.21 3.03 1.61
C ARG A 46 2.95 2.34 0.28
N VAL A 47 1.93 2.78 -0.44
CA VAL A 47 1.64 2.23 -1.78
C VAL A 47 2.80 2.45 -2.73
N SER A 48 3.40 3.65 -2.70
CA SER A 48 4.57 3.94 -3.55
C SER A 48 5.75 3.03 -3.21
N GLU A 49 5.98 2.78 -1.94
CA GLU A 49 7.05 1.88 -1.50
C GLU A 49 6.83 0.46 -2.00
N VAL A 50 5.59 -0.03 -1.89
CA VAL A 50 5.25 -1.37 -2.38
C VAL A 50 5.43 -1.43 -3.89
N ARG A 51 4.93 -0.41 -4.60
CA ARG A 51 5.00 -0.37 -6.05
C ARG A 51 6.43 -0.44 -6.55
N ALA A 52 7.35 0.20 -5.83
CA ALA A 52 8.77 0.19 -6.20
C ALA A 52 9.42 -1.18 -6.05
N GLN A 53 8.81 -2.08 -5.28
CA GLN A 53 9.37 -3.39 -5.00
C GLN A 53 8.61 -4.54 -5.65
N LEU A 54 7.57 -4.24 -6.45
CA LEU A 54 6.80 -5.29 -7.09
C LEU A 54 7.60 -5.96 -8.19
N PRO A 55 7.37 -7.27 -8.40
CA PRO A 55 7.99 -7.98 -9.52
C PRO A 55 7.54 -7.39 -10.86
N PRO A 56 8.31 -7.58 -11.93
CA PRO A 56 7.90 -7.15 -13.27
C PRO A 56 6.52 -7.71 -13.62
N GLY A 57 5.69 -6.87 -14.22
CA GLY A 57 4.35 -7.28 -14.62
C GLY A 57 3.29 -7.09 -13.54
N GLN A 58 3.69 -6.71 -12.34
CA GLN A 58 2.73 -6.40 -11.26
C GLN A 58 2.75 -4.91 -10.97
N THR A 59 1.58 -4.39 -10.64
CA THR A 59 1.45 -2.99 -10.24
C THR A 59 0.24 -2.84 -9.33
N ILE A 60 0.19 -1.73 -8.62
CA ILE A 60 -0.99 -1.34 -7.86
C ILE A 60 -1.68 -0.24 -8.64
N GLU A 61 -2.94 -0.49 -8.99
CA GLU A 61 -3.75 0.51 -9.65
C GLU A 61 -4.35 1.46 -8.63
N VAL A 62 -4.54 2.71 -9.03
CA VAL A 62 -5.19 3.71 -8.19
C VAL A 62 -6.22 4.44 -9.01
N LYS A 63 -7.37 4.73 -8.40
CA LYS A 63 -8.36 5.63 -9.00
C LYS A 63 -8.84 6.62 -7.95
N ARG A 64 -9.34 7.74 -8.42
CA ARG A 64 -9.90 8.78 -7.56
C ARG A 64 -11.37 8.96 -7.91
N VAL A 65 -12.21 8.98 -6.88
CA VAL A 65 -13.63 9.29 -7.02
C VAL A 65 -13.93 10.40 -6.02
N GLY A 66 -14.19 11.62 -6.52
CA GLY A 66 -14.30 12.78 -5.67
C GLY A 66 -13.00 13.01 -4.91
N ASP A 67 -13.05 13.03 -3.59
CA ASP A 67 -11.89 13.19 -2.74
C ASP A 67 -11.32 11.87 -2.24
N ALA A 68 -11.90 10.75 -2.64
CA ALA A 68 -11.49 9.44 -2.18
C ALA A 68 -10.59 8.76 -3.19
N PHE A 69 -9.57 8.06 -2.68
CA PHE A 69 -8.69 7.23 -3.52
C PHE A 69 -8.97 5.77 -3.24
N PHE A 70 -8.90 4.96 -4.29
CA PHE A 70 -9.11 3.51 -4.22
C PHE A 70 -7.94 2.80 -4.87
N TYR A 71 -7.57 1.66 -4.31
CA TYR A 71 -6.40 0.89 -4.76
C TYR A 71 -6.79 -0.56 -5.03
N ARG A 72 -6.11 -1.16 -5.99
CA ARG A 72 -6.22 -2.61 -6.19
C ARG A 72 -4.98 -3.24 -6.84
#